data_d06dd3223738bcd4c384be73873870f4
#
_entry.id   d06dd3223738bcd4c384be73873870f4
#
_cell.length_a   1.000
_cell.length_b   1.000
_cell.length_c   1.000
_cell.angle_alpha   90.00
_cell.angle_beta   90.00
_cell.angle_gamma   90.00
#
_symmetry.space_group_name_H-M   'P 1'
#
loop_
_entity.id
_entity.type
_entity.pdbx_description
1 polymer ?
#
loop_
_entity_poly.entity_id
_entity_poly.type
_entity_poly.pdbx_seq_one_letter_code
_entity_poly.pdbx_strand_id
1 'polypeptide(L)'
;MKRDKIPSVSATVDPEFLDNFHLLLTDQTGNNTLKFYCPQIDANAFNYDNLILTLSDAAAHYCLSRRTWEEYKNKPMQLSRLVREKFRRLRTNDGELGELMLFSFLEADLNAPKIATKMELKTNPNMYFNGADGVHYIKLPNGNYQLIFGESKVYAVLMDGISAAISSIHKFKTDTIKDDKTGETRGITFERGLISAHIAQETFSDEDKTFIKSLIYPKASSTYYVDTAFAVFVLFDITIPQEKKKLGNAEFRDWLFNTLTTLIKSNIKEIYAKITRKNLDSHSFYFYLVPFEKLDSANTAVLEGVLQ
;
A
#
# COMPACT_ATOMS: atom_id res chain seq x y z
N MET A 1 -34.54 0.56 -14.26
CA MET A 1 -33.31 0.61 -13.44
C MET A 1 -32.24 -0.22 -14.16
N LYS A 2 -31.24 0.43 -14.78
CA LYS A 2 -30.04 -0.28 -15.27
C LYS A 2 -29.31 -0.76 -14.03
N ARG A 3 -29.13 -2.06 -13.84
CA ARG A 3 -28.22 -2.61 -12.84
C ARG A 3 -26.85 -2.05 -13.17
N ASP A 4 -26.26 -1.28 -12.24
CA ASP A 4 -24.87 -0.85 -12.34
C ASP A 4 -24.04 -2.13 -12.49
N LYS A 5 -23.46 -2.32 -13.69
CA LYS A 5 -22.53 -3.43 -13.91
C LYS A 5 -21.36 -3.24 -12.96
N ILE A 6 -21.05 -4.27 -12.19
CA ILE A 6 -19.83 -4.29 -11.36
C ILE A 6 -18.63 -4.08 -12.30
N PRO A 7 -17.75 -3.10 -12.03
CA PRO A 7 -16.57 -2.90 -12.86
C PRO A 7 -15.74 -4.18 -12.95
N SER A 8 -15.14 -4.45 -14.10
CA SER A 8 -14.25 -5.60 -14.28
C SER A 8 -12.90 -5.44 -13.55
N VAL A 9 -12.61 -4.23 -13.08
CA VAL A 9 -11.44 -3.94 -12.27
C VAL A 9 -11.70 -4.38 -10.83
N SER A 10 -11.17 -5.54 -10.47
CA SER A 10 -11.27 -6.15 -9.13
C SER A 10 -9.89 -6.25 -8.47
N ALA A 11 -9.86 -6.43 -7.15
CA ALA A 11 -8.65 -6.77 -6.43
C ALA A 11 -8.07 -8.11 -6.95
N THR A 12 -6.77 -8.23 -6.93
CA THR A 12 -6.01 -9.36 -7.48
C THR A 12 -5.25 -10.14 -6.42
N VAL A 13 -5.04 -9.56 -5.25
CA VAL A 13 -4.43 -10.23 -4.11
C VAL A 13 -5.52 -10.94 -3.30
N ASP A 14 -5.31 -12.24 -3.08
CA ASP A 14 -6.22 -13.05 -2.28
C ASP A 14 -6.23 -12.61 -0.81
N PRO A 15 -7.39 -12.56 -0.13
CA PRO A 15 -7.46 -12.30 1.30
C PRO A 15 -6.61 -13.25 2.16
N GLU A 16 -6.29 -14.47 1.69
CA GLU A 16 -5.36 -15.41 2.34
C GLU A 16 -3.95 -14.81 2.55
N PHE A 17 -3.60 -13.73 1.83
CA PHE A 17 -2.39 -12.95 2.12
C PHE A 17 -2.32 -12.53 3.60
N LEU A 18 -3.45 -12.21 4.21
CA LEU A 18 -3.51 -11.79 5.62
C LEU A 18 -3.18 -12.92 6.59
N ASP A 19 -3.26 -14.18 6.18
CA ASP A 19 -2.90 -15.35 7.01
C ASP A 19 -1.38 -15.42 7.30
N ASN A 20 -0.57 -14.62 6.61
CA ASN A 20 0.84 -14.43 6.95
C ASN A 20 1.06 -13.62 8.23
N PHE A 21 0.00 -13.14 8.85
CA PHE A 21 0.07 -12.23 9.99
C PHE A 21 -0.93 -12.57 11.08
N HIS A 22 -0.58 -12.23 12.32
CA HIS A 22 -1.51 -12.12 13.43
C HIS A 22 -2.00 -10.69 13.54
N LEU A 23 -3.29 -10.44 13.37
CA LEU A 23 -3.90 -9.14 13.66
C LEU A 23 -3.96 -8.93 15.17
N LEU A 24 -3.08 -8.06 15.70
CA LEU A 24 -2.98 -7.82 17.14
C LEU A 24 -3.87 -6.69 17.65
N LEU A 25 -4.17 -5.72 16.78
CA LEU A 25 -4.96 -4.55 17.16
C LEU A 25 -5.68 -3.98 15.96
N THR A 26 -6.94 -3.62 16.16
CA THR A 26 -7.69 -2.71 15.28
C THR A 26 -8.18 -1.54 16.13
N ASP A 27 -7.90 -0.31 15.66
CA ASP A 27 -8.44 0.91 16.24
C ASP A 27 -9.22 1.68 15.18
N GLN A 28 -10.37 2.21 15.56
CA GLN A 28 -11.19 3.08 14.73
C GLN A 28 -11.50 4.37 15.49
N THR A 29 -11.01 5.49 14.95
CA THR A 29 -11.25 6.81 15.54
C THR A 29 -11.67 7.78 14.44
N GLY A 30 -12.92 8.22 14.48
CA GLY A 30 -13.54 9.02 13.43
C GLY A 30 -13.56 8.27 12.10
N ASN A 31 -12.95 8.87 11.06
CA ASN A 31 -12.83 8.27 9.73
C ASN A 31 -11.53 7.47 9.54
N ASN A 32 -10.76 7.28 10.61
CA ASN A 32 -9.45 6.63 10.53
C ASN A 32 -9.53 5.21 11.05
N THR A 33 -8.87 4.29 10.37
CA THR A 33 -8.70 2.90 10.77
C THR A 33 -7.21 2.59 10.89
N LEU A 34 -6.80 2.02 12.01
CA LEU A 34 -5.44 1.55 12.22
C LEU A 34 -5.49 0.05 12.50
N LYS A 35 -4.74 -0.72 11.73
CA LYS A 35 -4.54 -2.15 11.94
C LYS A 35 -3.08 -2.45 12.19
N PHE A 36 -2.82 -3.22 13.21
CA PHE A 36 -1.49 -3.64 13.59
C PHE A 36 -1.35 -5.13 13.45
N TYR A 37 -0.44 -5.54 12.60
CA TYR A 37 -0.18 -6.92 12.25
C TYR A 37 1.22 -7.34 12.71
N CYS A 38 1.35 -8.57 13.20
CA CYS A 38 2.62 -9.20 13.55
C CYS A 38 2.84 -10.36 12.58
N PRO A 39 4.02 -10.50 11.96
CA PRO A 39 4.31 -11.65 11.11
C PRO A 39 4.12 -12.98 11.83
N GLN A 40 3.90 -14.05 11.08
CA GLN A 40 3.84 -15.41 11.62
C GLN A 40 5.11 -15.74 12.40
N ILE A 41 4.96 -16.56 13.43
CA ILE A 41 6.03 -16.93 14.37
C ILE A 41 6.30 -18.43 14.28
N ASP A 42 7.54 -18.80 14.05
CA ASP A 42 8.05 -20.16 14.19
C ASP A 42 9.33 -20.17 15.02
N ALA A 43 9.46 -21.17 15.89
CA ALA A 43 10.65 -21.35 16.75
C ALA A 43 11.11 -20.06 17.47
N ASN A 44 10.16 -19.25 17.98
CA ASN A 44 10.40 -17.98 18.67
C ASN A 44 11.11 -16.92 17.81
N ALA A 45 10.88 -16.95 16.50
CA ALA A 45 11.33 -15.95 15.53
C ALA A 45 10.20 -15.63 14.54
N PHE A 46 10.30 -14.52 13.85
CA PHE A 46 9.41 -14.25 12.72
C PHE A 46 9.73 -15.22 11.57
N ASN A 47 8.67 -15.77 10.97
CA ASN A 47 8.74 -16.61 9.78
C ASN A 47 8.15 -15.83 8.59
N TYR A 48 8.93 -15.72 7.53
CA TYR A 48 8.55 -15.00 6.32
C TYR A 48 8.34 -15.92 5.10
N ASP A 49 8.46 -17.25 5.24
CA ASP A 49 8.47 -18.18 4.09
C ASP A 49 7.19 -18.08 3.27
N ASN A 50 6.01 -18.18 3.92
CA ASN A 50 4.73 -18.03 3.24
C ASN A 50 4.50 -16.60 2.74
N LEU A 51 4.97 -15.60 3.49
CA LEU A 51 4.89 -14.20 3.07
C LEU A 51 5.66 -13.98 1.75
N ILE A 52 6.85 -14.55 1.61
CA ILE A 52 7.64 -14.50 0.38
C ILE A 52 6.85 -15.10 -0.79
N LEU A 53 6.23 -16.28 -0.60
CA LEU A 53 5.45 -16.93 -1.63
C LEU A 53 4.24 -16.08 -2.08
N THR A 54 3.46 -15.59 -1.13
CA THR A 54 2.27 -14.77 -1.45
C THR A 54 2.63 -13.41 -2.05
N LEU A 55 3.75 -12.81 -1.64
CA LEU A 55 4.25 -11.58 -2.24
C LEU A 55 4.83 -11.82 -3.65
N SER A 56 5.40 -13.01 -3.93
CA SER A 56 5.85 -13.36 -5.28
C SER A 56 4.69 -13.39 -6.27
N ASP A 57 3.55 -13.92 -5.87
CA ASP A 57 2.32 -13.91 -6.68
C ASP A 57 1.78 -12.46 -6.85
N ALA A 58 1.77 -11.68 -5.77
CA ALA A 58 1.33 -10.29 -5.79
C ALA A 58 2.22 -9.36 -6.63
N ALA A 59 3.53 -9.64 -6.71
CA ALA A 59 4.53 -8.78 -7.34
C ALA A 59 4.24 -8.51 -8.82
N ALA A 60 3.71 -9.48 -9.55
CA ALA A 60 3.34 -9.31 -10.96
C ALA A 60 2.18 -8.30 -11.11
N HIS A 61 1.17 -8.41 -10.27
CA HIS A 61 0.02 -7.49 -10.26
C HIS A 61 0.41 -6.09 -9.76
N TYR A 62 1.37 -6.00 -8.85
CA TYR A 62 1.90 -4.73 -8.37
C TYR A 62 2.68 -3.97 -9.43
N CYS A 63 3.64 -4.62 -10.11
CA CYS A 63 4.61 -3.93 -10.95
C CYS A 63 4.25 -3.87 -12.44
N LEU A 64 3.23 -4.62 -12.89
CA LEU A 64 2.77 -4.66 -14.27
C LEU A 64 1.34 -4.14 -14.40
N SER A 65 1.02 -3.57 -15.57
CA SER A 65 -0.37 -3.24 -15.90
C SER A 65 -1.21 -4.50 -16.06
N ARG A 66 -2.53 -4.39 -15.83
CA ARG A 66 -3.47 -5.50 -16.04
C ARG A 66 -3.39 -6.06 -17.46
N ARG A 67 -3.20 -5.20 -18.49
CA ARG A 67 -3.01 -5.64 -19.87
C ARG A 67 -1.73 -6.44 -20.06
N THR A 68 -0.62 -5.98 -19.51
CA THR A 68 0.65 -6.72 -19.58
C THR A 68 0.55 -8.04 -18.85
N TRP A 69 -0.05 -8.06 -17.65
CA TRP A 69 -0.25 -9.30 -16.92
C TRP A 69 -1.12 -10.29 -17.73
N GLU A 70 -2.24 -9.85 -18.30
CA GLU A 70 -3.12 -10.68 -19.10
C GLU A 70 -2.43 -11.26 -20.35
N GLU A 71 -1.55 -10.50 -20.99
CA GLU A 71 -0.75 -10.95 -22.14
C GLU A 71 0.25 -12.08 -21.75
N TYR A 72 0.80 -12.02 -20.54
CA TYR A 72 1.88 -12.92 -20.11
C TYR A 72 1.45 -13.96 -19.07
N LYS A 73 0.24 -13.97 -18.55
CA LYS A 73 -0.23 -14.90 -17.49
C LYS A 73 -0.05 -16.38 -17.84
N ASN A 74 -0.11 -16.75 -19.11
CA ASN A 74 0.11 -18.11 -19.59
C ASN A 74 1.59 -18.38 -20.01
N LYS A 75 2.49 -17.44 -19.70
CA LYS A 75 3.94 -17.53 -20.01
C LYS A 75 4.76 -17.26 -18.73
N PRO A 76 4.71 -18.17 -17.73
CA PRO A 76 5.20 -17.88 -16.37
C PRO A 76 6.67 -17.47 -16.33
N MET A 77 7.54 -18.07 -17.16
CA MET A 77 8.96 -17.71 -17.21
C MET A 77 9.19 -16.31 -17.76
N GLN A 78 8.38 -15.87 -18.74
CA GLN A 78 8.47 -14.51 -19.29
C GLN A 78 7.89 -13.50 -18.29
N LEU A 79 6.77 -13.82 -17.65
CA LEU A 79 6.16 -13.01 -16.62
C LEU A 79 7.14 -12.76 -15.46
N SER A 80 7.73 -13.82 -14.91
CA SER A 80 8.74 -13.74 -13.85
C SER A 80 9.96 -12.89 -14.27
N ARG A 81 10.42 -13.02 -15.52
CA ARG A 81 11.50 -12.18 -16.04
C ARG A 81 11.10 -10.70 -16.08
N LEU A 82 9.89 -10.37 -16.55
CA LEU A 82 9.39 -8.99 -16.57
C LEU A 82 9.33 -8.39 -15.18
N VAL A 83 8.82 -9.14 -14.19
CA VAL A 83 8.78 -8.72 -12.77
C VAL A 83 10.20 -8.40 -12.29
N ARG A 84 11.14 -9.33 -12.46
CA ARG A 84 12.55 -9.12 -12.05
C ARG A 84 13.19 -7.91 -12.73
N GLU A 85 12.92 -7.68 -14.01
CA GLU A 85 13.44 -6.51 -14.74
C GLU A 85 12.89 -5.20 -14.17
N LYS A 86 11.62 -5.17 -13.74
CA LYS A 86 11.01 -4.01 -13.08
C LYS A 86 11.72 -3.66 -11.78
N PHE A 87 11.88 -4.63 -10.89
CA PHE A 87 12.54 -4.43 -9.60
C PHE A 87 14.04 -4.13 -9.73
N ARG A 88 14.76 -4.76 -10.67
CA ARG A 88 16.21 -4.50 -10.90
C ARG A 88 16.53 -3.07 -11.28
N ARG A 89 15.65 -2.39 -12.00
CA ARG A 89 15.85 -0.99 -12.41
C ARG A 89 15.82 -0.01 -11.25
N LEU A 90 15.37 -0.46 -10.08
CA LEU A 90 15.11 0.37 -8.91
C LEU A 90 16.01 0.05 -7.69
N ARG A 91 16.97 -0.87 -7.85
CA ARG A 91 17.86 -1.39 -6.78
C ARG A 91 18.60 -0.34 -5.91
N THR A 92 18.29 0.93 -6.02
CA THR A 92 18.86 2.00 -5.21
C THR A 92 17.93 2.49 -4.09
N ASN A 93 16.74 1.92 -3.94
CA ASN A 93 15.74 2.35 -2.95
C ASN A 93 15.29 1.18 -2.09
N ASP A 94 15.47 1.27 -0.78
CA ASP A 94 15.06 0.26 0.21
C ASP A 94 13.54 0.23 0.48
N GLY A 95 12.73 0.89 -0.36
CA GLY A 95 11.28 1.06 -0.16
C GLY A 95 10.38 0.07 -0.91
N GLU A 96 10.93 -0.73 -1.85
CA GLU A 96 10.11 -1.55 -2.75
C GLU A 96 9.28 -2.61 -2.02
N LEU A 97 9.82 -3.22 -0.96
CA LEU A 97 9.05 -4.17 -0.15
C LEU A 97 7.88 -3.46 0.55
N GLY A 98 8.11 -2.27 1.09
CA GLY A 98 7.05 -1.46 1.71
C GLY A 98 5.94 -1.09 0.73
N GLU A 99 6.30 -0.70 -0.50
CA GLU A 99 5.36 -0.39 -1.57
C GLU A 99 4.53 -1.64 -1.98
N LEU A 100 5.18 -2.81 -2.13
CA LEU A 100 4.53 -4.09 -2.45
C LEU A 100 3.61 -4.55 -1.32
N MET A 101 4.05 -4.44 -0.06
CA MET A 101 3.25 -4.76 1.12
C MET A 101 2.01 -3.87 1.21
N LEU A 102 2.16 -2.55 1.02
CA LEU A 102 1.02 -1.62 1.00
C LEU A 102 -0.01 -2.01 -0.06
N PHE A 103 0.44 -2.29 -1.29
CA PHE A 103 -0.43 -2.77 -2.37
C PHE A 103 -1.19 -4.03 -1.94
N SER A 104 -0.49 -5.01 -1.37
CA SER A 104 -1.10 -6.29 -0.95
C SER A 104 -2.12 -6.10 0.17
N PHE A 105 -1.84 -5.26 1.17
CA PHE A 105 -2.80 -4.96 2.23
C PHE A 105 -4.03 -4.22 1.72
N LEU A 106 -3.89 -3.27 0.81
CA LEU A 106 -5.03 -2.54 0.25
C LEU A 106 -5.95 -3.45 -0.55
N GLU A 107 -5.40 -4.37 -1.33
CA GLU A 107 -6.22 -5.30 -2.10
C GLU A 107 -6.81 -6.41 -1.23
N ALA A 108 -6.02 -7.05 -0.35
CA ALA A 108 -6.48 -8.17 0.46
C ALA A 108 -7.43 -7.77 1.60
N ASP A 109 -7.16 -6.64 2.29
CA ASP A 109 -7.92 -6.23 3.47
C ASP A 109 -9.12 -5.31 3.16
N LEU A 110 -8.95 -4.36 2.23
CA LEU A 110 -10.00 -3.43 1.85
C LEU A 110 -10.74 -3.84 0.58
N ASN A 111 -10.29 -4.89 -0.10
CA ASN A 111 -10.77 -5.22 -1.45
C ASN A 111 -10.73 -3.97 -2.37
N ALA A 112 -9.63 -3.21 -2.28
CA ALA A 112 -9.41 -1.96 -2.98
C ALA A 112 -8.58 -2.19 -4.24
N PRO A 113 -9.18 -2.35 -5.44
CA PRO A 113 -8.44 -2.61 -6.65
C PRO A 113 -7.46 -1.49 -6.98
N LYS A 114 -6.30 -1.87 -7.50
CA LYS A 114 -5.30 -0.94 -8.04
C LYS A 114 -5.84 -0.21 -9.27
N ILE A 115 -5.57 1.10 -9.32
CA ILE A 115 -5.69 1.93 -10.54
C ILE A 115 -4.32 2.16 -11.16
N ALA A 116 -3.29 2.39 -10.33
CA ALA A 116 -1.91 2.55 -10.76
C ALA A 116 -0.96 2.36 -9.58
N THR A 117 0.29 1.96 -9.85
CA THR A 117 1.38 1.97 -8.88
C THR A 117 2.56 2.79 -9.41
N LYS A 118 3.35 3.30 -8.50
CA LYS A 118 4.58 4.02 -8.80
C LYS A 118 5.57 3.13 -9.58
N MET A 119 5.68 1.85 -9.21
CA MET A 119 6.52 0.87 -9.87
C MET A 119 6.14 0.69 -11.34
N GLU A 120 4.87 0.61 -11.63
CA GLU A 120 4.35 0.46 -12.98
C GLU A 120 4.64 1.70 -13.84
N LEU A 121 4.42 2.89 -13.29
CA LEU A 121 4.56 4.17 -13.98
C LEU A 121 6.02 4.61 -14.17
N LYS A 122 6.94 4.20 -13.29
CA LYS A 122 8.39 4.49 -13.38
C LYS A 122 9.10 3.90 -14.62
N THR A 123 8.44 3.12 -15.44
CA THR A 123 9.04 2.55 -16.66
C THR A 123 9.20 3.53 -17.82
N ASN A 124 8.62 4.69 -17.72
CA ASN A 124 8.89 5.78 -18.67
C ASN A 124 9.88 6.77 -18.03
N PRO A 125 11.13 6.87 -18.52
CA PRO A 125 12.13 7.78 -17.96
C PRO A 125 11.71 9.26 -17.97
N ASN A 126 10.71 9.60 -18.76
CA ASN A 126 10.19 10.95 -18.89
C ASN A 126 8.96 11.23 -18.02
N MET A 127 8.45 10.24 -17.28
CA MET A 127 7.33 10.42 -16.36
C MET A 127 7.85 10.49 -14.92
N TYR A 128 7.89 11.68 -14.36
CA TYR A 128 8.20 11.91 -12.95
C TYR A 128 6.96 11.63 -12.11
N PHE A 129 6.90 10.41 -11.55
CA PHE A 129 5.94 10.04 -10.53
C PHE A 129 6.55 10.35 -9.15
N ASN A 130 6.21 11.50 -8.60
CA ASN A 130 6.72 11.97 -7.30
C ASN A 130 5.62 11.99 -6.22
N GLY A 131 4.51 11.31 -6.45
CA GLY A 131 3.33 11.34 -5.61
C GLY A 131 3.17 10.11 -4.70
N ALA A 132 2.02 9.45 -4.82
CA ALA A 132 1.68 8.28 -4.04
C ALA A 132 2.41 7.02 -4.54
N ASP A 133 2.67 6.05 -3.65
CA ASP A 133 3.26 4.76 -4.02
C ASP A 133 2.27 3.87 -4.80
N GLY A 134 0.97 4.11 -4.60
CA GLY A 134 -0.10 3.48 -5.36
C GLY A 134 -1.41 4.23 -5.23
N VAL A 135 -2.29 4.02 -6.21
CA VAL A 135 -3.65 4.59 -6.22
C VAL A 135 -4.65 3.47 -6.38
N HIS A 136 -5.59 3.41 -5.46
CA HIS A 136 -6.63 2.40 -5.34
C HIS A 136 -7.99 3.06 -5.19
N TYR A 137 -9.06 2.28 -5.24
CA TYR A 137 -10.38 2.78 -4.89
C TYR A 137 -11.18 1.73 -4.12
N ILE A 138 -12.15 2.20 -3.32
CA ILE A 138 -13.14 1.34 -2.69
C ILE A 138 -14.54 1.92 -2.88
N LYS A 139 -15.52 1.03 -2.89
CA LYS A 139 -16.94 1.39 -2.78
C LYS A 139 -17.35 1.30 -1.31
N LEU A 140 -17.89 2.39 -0.79
CA LEU A 140 -18.37 2.46 0.59
C LEU A 140 -19.78 1.84 0.71
N PRO A 141 -20.19 1.40 1.93
CA PRO A 141 -21.53 0.84 2.16
C PRO A 141 -22.69 1.77 1.79
N ASN A 142 -22.48 3.09 1.85
CA ASN A 142 -23.46 4.10 1.46
C ASN A 142 -23.55 4.33 -0.07
N GLY A 143 -22.80 3.59 -0.87
CA GLY A 143 -22.78 3.68 -2.33
C GLY A 143 -21.80 4.71 -2.91
N ASN A 144 -21.16 5.53 -2.08
CA ASN A 144 -20.08 6.44 -2.46
C ASN A 144 -18.76 5.70 -2.67
N TYR A 145 -17.74 6.40 -3.13
CA TYR A 145 -16.41 5.85 -3.36
C TYR A 145 -15.35 6.65 -2.60
N GLN A 146 -14.24 5.98 -2.34
CA GLN A 146 -13.00 6.64 -1.95
C GLN A 146 -11.91 6.33 -2.96
N LEU A 147 -11.18 7.37 -3.36
CA LEU A 147 -9.93 7.26 -4.10
C LEU A 147 -8.80 7.31 -3.07
N ILE A 148 -8.06 6.20 -2.94
CA ILE A 148 -7.06 6.00 -1.89
C ILE A 148 -5.67 6.21 -2.49
N PHE A 149 -4.90 7.16 -1.94
CA PHE A 149 -3.49 7.38 -2.26
C PHE A 149 -2.64 6.73 -1.18
N GLY A 150 -1.76 5.83 -1.58
CA GLY A 150 -0.93 5.04 -0.69
C GLY A 150 0.44 5.65 -0.47
N GLU A 151 0.95 5.57 0.75
CA GLU A 151 2.30 5.99 1.16
C GLU A 151 2.91 4.94 2.07
N SER A 152 4.02 4.35 1.67
CA SER A 152 4.75 3.34 2.44
C SER A 152 6.03 3.92 3.03
N LYS A 153 6.41 3.44 4.21
CA LYS A 153 7.67 3.80 4.86
C LYS A 153 8.31 2.58 5.49
N VAL A 154 9.61 2.42 5.25
CA VAL A 154 10.47 1.44 5.91
C VAL A 154 11.43 2.21 6.81
N TYR A 155 11.25 2.13 8.13
CA TYR A 155 11.97 2.94 9.12
C TYR A 155 12.32 2.13 10.36
N ALA A 156 13.49 2.37 10.93
CA ALA A 156 13.87 1.71 12.18
C ALA A 156 12.92 2.07 13.33
N VAL A 157 12.44 3.32 13.40
CA VAL A 157 11.56 3.81 14.46
C VAL A 157 10.15 4.05 13.91
N LEU A 158 9.15 3.37 14.49
CA LEU A 158 7.74 3.47 14.10
C LEU A 158 7.27 4.92 13.93
N MET A 159 7.49 5.77 14.95
CA MET A 159 6.95 7.12 14.97
C MET A 159 7.66 8.07 13.99
N ASP A 160 8.88 7.75 13.59
CA ASP A 160 9.60 8.47 12.54
C ASP A 160 9.01 8.10 11.17
N GLY A 161 8.71 6.81 10.93
CA GLY A 161 8.01 6.34 9.74
C GLY A 161 6.63 6.98 9.60
N ILE A 162 5.82 7.02 10.67
CA ILE A 162 4.53 7.72 10.70
C ILE A 162 4.69 9.21 10.37
N SER A 163 5.68 9.87 11.00
CA SER A 163 5.92 11.31 10.79
C SER A 163 6.32 11.60 9.35
N ALA A 164 7.17 10.75 8.77
CA ALA A 164 7.60 10.85 7.38
C ALA A 164 6.42 10.65 6.42
N ALA A 165 5.58 9.60 6.64
CA ALA A 165 4.41 9.33 5.82
C ALA A 165 3.40 10.48 5.84
N ILE A 166 3.02 10.97 7.01
CA ILE A 166 2.08 12.10 7.14
C ILE A 166 2.65 13.38 6.51
N SER A 167 3.97 13.60 6.62
CA SER A 167 4.62 14.76 5.98
C SER A 167 4.64 14.65 4.46
N SER A 168 4.90 13.45 3.91
CA SER A 168 4.80 13.18 2.46
C SER A 168 3.39 13.44 1.95
N ILE A 169 2.36 12.90 2.64
CA ILE A 169 0.94 13.08 2.29
C ILE A 169 0.56 14.57 2.34
N HIS A 170 0.97 15.29 3.39
CA HIS A 170 0.71 16.71 3.49
C HIS A 170 1.33 17.47 2.32
N LYS A 171 2.60 17.19 2.00
CA LYS A 171 3.29 17.78 0.85
C LYS A 171 2.57 17.45 -0.45
N PHE A 172 2.24 16.18 -0.69
CA PHE A 172 1.48 15.72 -1.86
C PHE A 172 0.14 16.45 -2.04
N LYS A 173 -0.57 16.73 -0.93
CA LYS A 173 -1.84 17.46 -0.96
C LYS A 173 -1.65 18.97 -1.20
N THR A 174 -0.61 19.57 -0.62
CA THR A 174 -0.42 21.03 -0.59
C THR A 174 0.50 21.55 -1.69
N ASP A 175 1.37 20.69 -2.25
CA ASP A 175 2.27 21.11 -3.32
C ASP A 175 1.49 21.47 -4.58
N THR A 176 1.43 22.77 -4.81
CA THR A 176 1.05 23.38 -6.09
C THR A 176 2.32 23.86 -6.81
N ILE A 177 3.41 23.06 -6.73
CA ILE A 177 4.68 23.47 -7.34
C ILE A 177 4.49 23.49 -8.86
N LYS A 178 4.58 24.67 -9.44
CA LYS A 178 4.84 24.81 -10.86
C LYS A 178 6.29 24.38 -11.10
N ASP A 179 6.49 23.39 -11.95
CA ASP A 179 7.82 23.08 -12.45
C ASP A 179 8.32 24.32 -13.21
N ASP A 180 9.44 24.90 -12.77
CA ASP A 180 10.00 26.12 -13.37
C ASP A 180 10.37 25.97 -14.85
N LYS A 181 10.50 24.71 -15.33
CA LYS A 181 10.82 24.41 -16.73
C LYS A 181 9.60 24.08 -17.58
N THR A 182 8.58 23.43 -17.01
CA THR A 182 7.39 22.96 -17.74
C THR A 182 6.12 23.74 -17.40
N GLY A 183 6.13 24.51 -16.31
CA GLY A 183 4.95 25.22 -15.80
C GLY A 183 3.87 24.31 -15.21
N GLU A 184 4.14 23.01 -15.09
CA GLU A 184 3.18 22.02 -14.61
C GLU A 184 3.05 22.04 -13.09
N THR A 185 1.82 21.87 -12.59
CA THR A 185 1.52 21.78 -11.17
C THR A 185 1.75 20.34 -10.68
N ARG A 186 2.62 20.14 -9.70
CA ARG A 186 2.83 18.85 -9.04
C ARG A 186 1.77 18.63 -7.94
N GLY A 187 1.72 17.41 -7.41
CA GLY A 187 0.79 17.04 -6.35
C GLY A 187 -0.43 16.28 -6.87
N ILE A 188 -1.49 16.25 -6.08
CA ILE A 188 -2.67 15.38 -6.34
C ILE A 188 -3.32 15.64 -7.71
N THR A 189 -3.31 16.87 -8.19
CA THR A 189 -3.89 17.22 -9.49
C THR A 189 -3.04 16.69 -10.65
N PHE A 190 -1.73 16.79 -10.54
CA PHE A 190 -0.79 16.24 -11.52
C PHE A 190 -0.89 14.73 -11.58
N GLU A 191 -0.93 14.08 -10.40
CA GLU A 191 -1.08 12.64 -10.27
C GLU A 191 -2.34 12.11 -10.94
N ARG A 192 -3.49 12.79 -10.73
CA ARG A 192 -4.74 12.46 -11.41
C ARG A 192 -4.61 12.51 -12.94
N GLY A 193 -3.84 13.45 -13.47
CA GLY A 193 -3.53 13.55 -14.89
C GLY A 193 -2.75 12.34 -15.42
N LEU A 194 -1.69 11.94 -14.71
CA LEU A 194 -0.86 10.77 -15.04
C LEU A 194 -1.67 9.49 -15.03
N ILE A 195 -2.45 9.25 -13.96
CA ILE A 195 -3.31 8.08 -13.82
C ILE A 195 -4.34 8.05 -14.97
N SER A 196 -4.95 9.20 -15.28
CA SER A 196 -5.93 9.28 -16.37
C SER A 196 -5.33 8.90 -17.72
N ALA A 197 -4.09 9.27 -18.00
CA ALA A 197 -3.39 8.86 -19.22
C ALA A 197 -3.08 7.34 -19.25
N HIS A 198 -2.92 6.71 -18.07
CA HIS A 198 -2.57 5.31 -17.94
C HIS A 198 -3.77 4.34 -17.87
N ILE A 199 -4.98 4.83 -17.61
CA ILE A 199 -6.18 4.01 -17.40
C ILE A 199 -6.41 2.96 -18.50
N ALA A 200 -6.05 3.26 -19.75
CA ALA A 200 -6.21 2.33 -20.87
C ALA A 200 -5.39 1.02 -20.69
N GLN A 201 -4.35 1.02 -19.87
CA GLN A 201 -3.55 -0.15 -19.54
C GLN A 201 -4.16 -0.99 -18.42
N GLU A 202 -5.02 -0.37 -17.60
CA GLU A 202 -5.67 -0.99 -16.44
C GLU A 202 -7.13 -1.43 -16.70
N THR A 203 -7.68 -1.14 -17.88
CA THR A 203 -9.08 -1.42 -18.21
C THR A 203 -9.20 -2.19 -19.51
N PHE A 204 -10.21 -3.05 -19.60
CA PHE A 204 -10.49 -3.87 -20.79
C PHE A 204 -11.72 -3.40 -21.58
N SER A 205 -12.60 -2.60 -20.96
CA SER A 205 -13.80 -2.06 -21.58
C SER A 205 -13.83 -0.54 -21.53
N ASP A 206 -14.62 0.09 -22.42
CA ASP A 206 -14.84 1.53 -22.38
C ASP A 206 -15.72 1.94 -21.18
N GLU A 207 -16.57 1.03 -20.70
CA GLU A 207 -17.34 1.21 -19.47
C GLU A 207 -16.43 1.33 -18.26
N ASP A 208 -15.46 0.40 -18.09
CA ASP A 208 -14.50 0.44 -17.00
C ASP A 208 -13.64 1.70 -17.06
N LYS A 209 -13.16 2.04 -18.27
CA LYS A 209 -12.40 3.27 -18.49
C LYS A 209 -13.19 4.52 -18.10
N THR A 210 -14.46 4.57 -18.47
CA THR A 210 -15.37 5.68 -18.13
C THR A 210 -15.60 5.74 -16.64
N PHE A 211 -15.83 4.58 -16.01
CA PHE A 211 -16.02 4.47 -14.57
C PHE A 211 -14.78 4.96 -13.81
N ILE A 212 -13.59 4.42 -14.08
CA ILE A 212 -12.34 4.85 -13.39
C ILE A 212 -12.08 6.33 -13.61
N LYS A 213 -12.31 6.86 -14.83
CA LYS A 213 -12.21 8.31 -15.09
C LYS A 213 -13.16 9.12 -14.21
N SER A 214 -14.37 8.61 -13.93
CA SER A 214 -15.33 9.31 -13.08
C SER A 214 -14.95 9.30 -11.60
N LEU A 215 -14.13 8.36 -11.16
CA LEU A 215 -13.55 8.37 -9.81
C LEU A 215 -12.42 9.41 -9.70
N ILE A 216 -11.62 9.58 -10.75
CA ILE A 216 -10.52 10.55 -10.77
C ILE A 216 -11.02 11.98 -10.95
N TYR A 217 -12.01 12.15 -11.83
CA TYR A 217 -12.66 13.44 -12.15
C TYR A 217 -14.17 13.34 -11.95
N PRO A 218 -14.66 13.37 -10.69
CA PRO A 218 -16.08 13.27 -10.42
C PRO A 218 -16.83 14.46 -10.99
N LYS A 219 -18.00 14.20 -11.57
CA LYS A 219 -18.88 15.23 -12.15
C LYS A 219 -19.95 15.61 -11.11
N ALA A 220 -20.38 16.85 -11.14
CA ALA A 220 -21.49 17.33 -10.30
C ALA A 220 -22.81 16.55 -10.55
N SER A 221 -22.97 15.96 -11.74
CA SER A 221 -24.12 15.13 -12.10
C SER A 221 -23.97 13.65 -11.73
N SER A 222 -22.88 13.25 -11.06
CA SER A 222 -22.68 11.86 -10.61
C SER A 222 -23.71 11.49 -9.55
N THR A 223 -24.16 10.23 -9.54
CA THR A 223 -25.09 9.69 -8.54
C THR A 223 -24.40 9.30 -7.24
N TYR A 224 -23.08 9.47 -7.14
CA TYR A 224 -22.24 9.17 -5.99
C TYR A 224 -21.17 10.23 -5.82
N TYR A 225 -20.68 10.36 -4.61
CA TYR A 225 -19.51 11.18 -4.28
C TYR A 225 -18.24 10.33 -4.32
N VAL A 226 -17.11 11.00 -4.55
CA VAL A 226 -15.78 10.38 -4.50
C VAL A 226 -14.91 11.21 -3.56
N ASP A 227 -14.63 10.64 -2.39
CA ASP A 227 -13.78 11.27 -1.39
C ASP A 227 -12.32 10.85 -1.58
N THR A 228 -11.39 11.72 -1.21
CA THR A 228 -9.96 11.38 -1.14
C THR A 228 -9.65 10.78 0.21
N ALA A 229 -9.02 9.61 0.20
CA ALA A 229 -8.48 8.93 1.37
C ALA A 229 -6.99 8.64 1.22
N PHE A 230 -6.31 8.35 2.32
CA PHE A 230 -4.90 7.99 2.34
C PHE A 230 -4.69 6.66 3.04
N ALA A 231 -3.80 5.85 2.49
CA ALA A 231 -3.33 4.63 3.15
C ALA A 231 -1.86 4.81 3.54
N VAL A 232 -1.52 4.45 4.76
CA VAL A 232 -0.17 4.53 5.31
C VAL A 232 0.27 3.14 5.72
N PHE A 233 1.34 2.64 5.11
CA PHE A 233 2.02 1.42 5.55
C PHE A 233 3.34 1.78 6.21
N VAL A 234 3.60 1.23 7.40
CA VAL A 234 4.90 1.40 8.07
C VAL A 234 5.45 0.03 8.46
N LEU A 235 6.57 -0.31 7.83
CA LEU A 235 7.42 -1.41 8.25
C LEU A 235 8.49 -0.83 9.19
N PHE A 236 8.60 -1.38 10.41
CA PHE A 236 9.50 -0.83 11.42
C PHE A 236 10.29 -1.90 12.17
N ASP A 237 11.44 -1.50 12.73
CA ASP A 237 12.32 -2.43 13.44
C ASP A 237 11.84 -2.69 14.87
N ILE A 238 12.02 -3.92 15.32
CA ILE A 238 11.95 -4.31 16.72
C ILE A 238 13.14 -5.16 17.12
N THR A 239 13.50 -5.08 18.39
CA THR A 239 14.50 -5.95 18.98
C THR A 239 13.83 -6.95 19.89
N ILE A 240 14.04 -8.24 19.62
CA ILE A 240 13.61 -9.33 20.50
C ILE A 240 14.82 -9.75 21.35
N PRO A 241 14.75 -9.56 22.70
CA PRO A 241 15.86 -9.94 23.58
C PRO A 241 16.13 -11.45 23.54
N GLN A 242 17.41 -11.83 23.58
CA GLN A 242 17.82 -13.24 23.44
C GLN A 242 17.28 -14.14 24.57
N GLU A 243 17.11 -13.60 25.77
CA GLU A 243 16.50 -14.32 26.89
C GLU A 243 15.02 -14.66 26.61
N LYS A 244 14.30 -13.83 25.84
CA LYS A 244 12.92 -14.10 25.45
C LYS A 244 12.81 -15.18 24.41
N LYS A 245 13.79 -15.32 23.52
CA LYS A 245 13.85 -16.41 22.55
C LYS A 245 14.03 -17.80 23.16
N LYS A 246 14.40 -17.87 24.47
CA LYS A 246 14.54 -19.11 25.21
C LYS A 246 13.26 -19.55 25.93
N LEU A 247 12.19 -18.76 25.90
CA LEU A 247 10.89 -19.08 26.48
C LEU A 247 10.23 -20.25 25.73
N GLY A 248 9.28 -20.91 26.37
CA GLY A 248 8.38 -21.83 25.69
C GLY A 248 7.58 -21.08 24.60
N ASN A 249 7.25 -21.75 23.50
CA ASN A 249 6.63 -21.08 22.33
C ASN A 249 5.35 -20.31 22.68
N ALA A 250 4.50 -20.83 23.57
CA ALA A 250 3.29 -20.12 24.00
C ALA A 250 3.63 -18.86 24.82
N GLU A 251 4.52 -18.99 25.79
CA GLU A 251 4.96 -17.89 26.64
C GLU A 251 5.67 -16.78 25.82
N PHE A 252 6.46 -17.18 24.84
CA PHE A 252 7.09 -16.24 23.91
C PHE A 252 6.05 -15.44 23.12
N ARG A 253 5.06 -16.11 22.52
CA ARG A 253 3.99 -15.43 21.76
C ARG A 253 3.19 -14.48 22.64
N ASP A 254 2.81 -14.90 23.83
CA ASP A 254 2.06 -14.07 24.79
C ASP A 254 2.87 -12.82 25.17
N TRP A 255 4.15 -13.00 25.48
CA TRP A 255 5.04 -11.88 25.78
C TRP A 255 5.15 -10.91 24.60
N LEU A 256 5.42 -11.45 23.40
CA LEU A 256 5.63 -10.64 22.20
C LEU A 256 4.38 -9.85 21.82
N PHE A 257 3.22 -10.51 21.76
CA PHE A 257 1.96 -9.88 21.40
C PHE A 257 1.55 -8.80 22.42
N ASN A 258 1.72 -9.05 23.70
CA ASN A 258 1.46 -8.05 24.75
C ASN A 258 2.40 -6.85 24.64
N THR A 259 3.69 -7.09 24.43
CA THR A 259 4.70 -6.04 24.26
C THR A 259 4.39 -5.16 23.05
N LEU A 260 4.15 -5.77 21.89
CA LEU A 260 3.85 -5.10 20.65
C LEU A 260 2.53 -4.33 20.69
N THR A 261 1.48 -4.96 21.26
CA THR A 261 0.17 -4.30 21.42
C THR A 261 0.27 -3.09 22.33
N THR A 262 1.04 -3.18 23.41
CA THR A 262 1.26 -2.07 24.34
C THR A 262 2.01 -0.93 23.66
N LEU A 263 3.03 -1.23 22.85
CA LEU A 263 3.76 -0.25 22.07
C LEU A 263 2.81 0.54 21.17
N ILE A 264 1.93 -0.13 20.43
CA ILE A 264 1.02 0.55 19.51
C ILE A 264 -0.03 1.35 20.28
N LYS A 265 -0.67 0.77 21.29
CA LYS A 265 -1.68 1.45 22.12
C LYS A 265 -1.16 2.77 22.71
N SER A 266 0.09 2.79 23.17
CA SER A 266 0.70 4.02 23.73
C SER A 266 0.92 5.12 22.70
N ASN A 267 0.98 4.79 21.41
CA ASN A 267 1.25 5.73 20.31
C ASN A 267 0.00 6.16 19.51
N ILE A 268 -1.15 5.50 19.66
CA ILE A 268 -2.35 5.75 18.83
C ILE A 268 -2.76 7.23 18.86
N LYS A 269 -2.84 7.83 20.06
CA LYS A 269 -3.24 9.24 20.21
C LYS A 269 -2.29 10.18 19.45
N GLU A 270 -0.98 9.90 19.52
CA GLU A 270 0.02 10.71 18.84
C GLU A 270 -0.01 10.50 17.32
N ILE A 271 -0.29 9.28 16.84
CA ILE A 271 -0.48 9.01 15.41
C ILE A 271 -1.61 9.88 14.86
N TYR A 272 -2.77 9.87 15.47
CA TYR A 272 -3.90 10.70 15.02
C TYR A 272 -3.67 12.20 15.21
N ALA A 273 -3.00 12.60 16.29
CA ALA A 273 -2.64 14.00 16.49
C ALA A 273 -1.74 14.56 15.37
N LYS A 274 -0.91 13.72 14.72
CA LYS A 274 -0.10 14.16 13.57
C LYS A 274 -0.96 14.50 12.34
N ILE A 275 -2.09 13.80 12.13
CA ILE A 275 -3.07 14.12 11.08
C ILE A 275 -3.62 15.53 11.32
N THR A 276 -4.12 15.79 12.54
CA THR A 276 -4.69 17.09 12.94
C THR A 276 -3.68 18.23 12.81
N ARG A 277 -2.43 18.04 13.26
CA ARG A 277 -1.38 19.06 13.13
C ARG A 277 -1.07 19.43 11.68
N LYS A 278 -1.40 18.58 10.72
CA LYS A 278 -1.20 18.81 9.29
C LYS A 278 -2.50 19.23 8.57
N ASN A 279 -3.59 19.49 9.31
CA ASN A 279 -4.91 19.84 8.75
C ASN A 279 -5.40 18.82 7.72
N LEU A 280 -5.27 17.54 8.04
CA LEU A 280 -5.67 16.43 7.18
C LEU A 280 -6.94 15.70 7.69
N ASP A 281 -7.59 16.20 8.72
CA ASP A 281 -8.74 15.58 9.43
C ASP A 281 -9.98 15.38 8.54
N SER A 282 -10.07 16.10 7.42
CA SER A 282 -11.17 15.95 6.46
C SER A 282 -11.06 14.68 5.59
N HIS A 283 -9.98 13.93 5.73
CA HIS A 283 -9.73 12.72 4.96
C HIS A 283 -9.80 11.48 5.85
N SER A 284 -10.13 10.34 5.25
CA SER A 284 -9.99 9.03 5.89
C SER A 284 -8.56 8.54 5.76
N PHE A 285 -8.06 7.90 6.82
CA PHE A 285 -6.75 7.24 6.83
C PHE A 285 -6.90 5.76 7.17
N TYR A 286 -6.16 4.93 6.42
CA TYR A 286 -6.00 3.50 6.65
C TYR A 286 -4.54 3.22 6.99
N PHE A 287 -4.26 2.90 8.26
CA PHE A 287 -2.90 2.58 8.72
C PHE A 287 -2.70 1.08 8.81
N TYR A 288 -1.61 0.61 8.24
CA TYR A 288 -1.11 -0.76 8.35
C TYR A 288 0.29 -0.70 8.95
N LEU A 289 0.46 -1.27 10.13
CA LEU A 289 1.73 -1.25 10.86
C LEU A 289 2.22 -2.69 10.99
N VAL A 290 3.48 -2.94 10.63
CA VAL A 290 4.09 -4.27 10.67
C VAL A 290 5.51 -4.17 11.25
N PRO A 291 5.87 -4.93 12.30
CA PRO A 291 7.22 -4.99 12.82
C PRO A 291 8.04 -6.06 12.10
N PHE A 292 9.31 -5.78 11.84
CA PHE A 292 10.29 -6.80 11.50
C PHE A 292 11.39 -6.81 12.56
N GLU A 293 12.03 -7.96 12.78
CA GLU A 293 13.25 -8.04 13.59
C GLU A 293 14.46 -7.91 12.67
N LYS A 294 15.42 -7.03 13.02
CA LYS A 294 16.59 -6.73 12.16
C LYS A 294 16.15 -6.26 10.78
N LEU A 295 15.38 -5.21 10.77
CA LEU A 295 14.64 -4.70 9.61
C LEU A 295 15.43 -4.72 8.30
N ASP A 296 16.65 -4.17 8.27
CA ASP A 296 17.43 -4.05 7.02
C ASP A 296 17.73 -5.42 6.39
N SER A 297 18.17 -6.38 7.21
CA SER A 297 18.49 -7.73 6.73
C SER A 297 17.22 -8.53 6.37
N ALA A 298 16.14 -8.39 7.15
CA ALA A 298 14.89 -9.07 6.89
C ALA A 298 14.20 -8.49 5.65
N ASN A 299 14.18 -7.16 5.49
CA ASN A 299 13.66 -6.47 4.30
C ASN A 299 14.37 -6.96 3.03
N THR A 300 15.71 -7.01 3.06
CA THR A 300 16.52 -7.50 1.93
C THR A 300 16.22 -8.98 1.64
N ALA A 301 16.20 -9.84 2.66
CA ALA A 301 15.97 -11.28 2.49
C ALA A 301 14.58 -11.59 1.93
N VAL A 302 13.54 -10.89 2.42
CA VAL A 302 12.17 -11.06 1.91
C VAL A 302 12.08 -10.60 0.46
N LEU A 303 12.62 -9.43 0.12
CA LEU A 303 12.57 -8.92 -1.25
C LEU A 303 13.37 -9.80 -2.22
N GLU A 304 14.55 -10.30 -1.83
CA GLU A 304 15.33 -11.24 -2.64
C GLU A 304 14.57 -12.55 -2.84
N GLY A 305 13.91 -13.08 -1.79
CA GLY A 305 13.09 -14.28 -1.89
C GLY A 305 11.91 -14.10 -2.87
N VAL A 306 11.26 -12.95 -2.85
CA VAL A 306 10.16 -12.61 -3.81
C VAL A 306 10.66 -12.60 -5.26
N LEU A 307 11.92 -12.30 -5.50
CA LEU A 307 12.49 -12.13 -6.85
C LEU A 307 13.29 -13.36 -7.35
N GLN A 308 13.39 -14.43 -6.57
CA GLN A 308 14.00 -15.69 -7.01
C GLN A 308 13.10 -16.43 -7.98
#